data_591625518e3d0c6742d4aa31e4768cd9
#
_entry.id   591625518e3d0c6742d4aa31e4768cd9
#
_cell.length_a   1.000
_cell.length_b   1.000
_cell.length_c   1.000
_cell.angle_alpha   90.00
_cell.angle_beta   90.00
_cell.angle_gamma   90.00
#
_symmetry.space_group_name_H-M   'P 1'
#
loop_
_entity.id
_entity.type
_entity.pdbx_description
1 polymer ?
#
loop_
_entity_poly.entity_id
_entity_poly.type
_entity_poly.pdbx_seq_one_letter_code
_entity_poly.pdbx_strand_id
1 'polypeptide(L)'
;VQSGSLTPEKIEAIAGKLETQTARADAIVNRVRAYAKSDKPVREAVSLVEAARKALRELTTTGRWHAAAAREDVQCLADPLELELVAMNLIKNALEAVEGFPAGMVNIAVSEHNGKAELTVLNNGPAVPSELVERLNDRAASGSSSKKSGLGLGLSIVRSILERLGGRITFTALAGGGLAAVATLPTLARALSLHQAAEGTAQAAEAKEIGNSSKN
;
A
#
# COMPACT_ATOMS: atom_id res chain seq x y z
N VAL A 1 -48.56 -0.91 -10.42
CA VAL A 1 -47.49 -1.68 -9.79
C VAL A 1 -46.96 -2.62 -10.86
N GLN A 2 -45.86 -2.25 -11.55
CA GLN A 2 -45.20 -3.12 -12.52
C GLN A 2 -44.32 -4.14 -11.76
N SER A 3 -44.77 -5.38 -11.71
CA SER A 3 -43.99 -6.54 -11.30
C SER A 3 -42.87 -6.73 -12.33
N GLY A 4 -41.68 -6.20 -12.06
CA GLY A 4 -40.50 -6.47 -12.87
C GLY A 4 -40.10 -7.93 -12.73
N SER A 5 -40.50 -8.77 -13.69
CA SER A 5 -40.12 -10.17 -13.79
C SER A 5 -38.58 -10.28 -13.77
N LEU A 6 -38.05 -11.03 -12.82
CA LEU A 6 -36.64 -11.39 -12.74
C LEU A 6 -36.32 -12.37 -13.88
N THR A 7 -35.66 -11.91 -14.92
CA THR A 7 -35.18 -12.78 -15.98
C THR A 7 -33.94 -13.56 -15.52
N PRO A 8 -33.65 -14.75 -16.07
CA PRO A 8 -32.46 -15.52 -15.74
C PRO A 8 -31.15 -14.69 -15.83
N GLU A 9 -31.06 -13.84 -16.84
CA GLU A 9 -29.87 -12.96 -17.03
C GLU A 9 -29.75 -11.92 -15.90
N LYS A 10 -30.90 -11.39 -15.41
CA LYS A 10 -30.89 -10.47 -14.26
C LYS A 10 -30.49 -11.17 -12.96
N ILE A 11 -30.94 -12.42 -12.79
CA ILE A 11 -30.57 -13.24 -11.63
C ILE A 11 -29.07 -13.53 -11.66
N GLU A 12 -28.54 -13.91 -12.80
CA GLU A 12 -27.10 -14.19 -12.99
C GLU A 12 -26.25 -12.94 -12.76
N ALA A 13 -26.67 -11.79 -13.27
CA ALA A 13 -26.01 -10.51 -13.01
C ALA A 13 -26.06 -10.08 -11.53
N ILE A 14 -27.15 -10.37 -10.82
CA ILE A 14 -27.26 -10.12 -9.38
C ILE A 14 -26.39 -11.10 -8.59
N ALA A 15 -26.39 -12.38 -8.95
CA ALA A 15 -25.55 -13.39 -8.32
C ALA A 15 -24.06 -13.05 -8.47
N GLY A 16 -23.59 -12.70 -9.66
CA GLY A 16 -22.20 -12.26 -9.90
C GLY A 16 -21.82 -10.98 -9.13
N LYS A 17 -22.77 -10.04 -8.97
CA LYS A 17 -22.54 -8.87 -8.11
C LYS A 17 -22.45 -9.26 -6.64
N LEU A 18 -23.28 -10.17 -6.16
CA LEU A 18 -23.22 -10.67 -4.78
C LEU A 18 -21.94 -11.42 -4.49
N GLU A 19 -21.51 -12.31 -5.38
CA GLU A 19 -20.22 -13.01 -5.26
C GLU A 19 -19.06 -12.03 -5.19
N THR A 20 -19.06 -11.02 -6.06
CA THR A 20 -18.04 -9.97 -6.06
C THR A 20 -18.05 -9.17 -4.75
N GLN A 21 -19.21 -8.83 -4.20
CA GLN A 21 -19.32 -8.12 -2.93
C GLN A 21 -18.92 -8.98 -1.74
N THR A 22 -19.25 -10.26 -1.76
CA THR A 22 -18.87 -11.21 -0.70
C THR A 22 -17.36 -11.43 -0.69
N ALA A 23 -16.73 -11.65 -1.86
CA ALA A 23 -15.28 -11.74 -1.98
C ALA A 23 -14.57 -10.45 -1.52
N ARG A 24 -15.18 -9.28 -1.76
CA ARG A 24 -14.68 -7.99 -1.23
C ARG A 24 -14.78 -7.91 0.28
N ALA A 25 -15.89 -8.34 0.87
CA ALA A 25 -16.09 -8.36 2.32
C ALA A 25 -15.08 -9.30 3.00
N ASP A 26 -14.88 -10.50 2.47
CA ASP A 26 -13.91 -11.47 2.96
C ASP A 26 -12.48 -10.94 2.88
N ALA A 27 -12.12 -10.26 1.78
CA ALA A 27 -10.82 -9.62 1.64
C ALA A 27 -10.61 -8.50 2.69
N ILE A 28 -11.64 -7.75 3.03
CA ILE A 28 -11.59 -6.71 4.08
C ILE A 28 -11.45 -7.35 5.46
N VAL A 29 -12.26 -8.37 5.76
CA VAL A 29 -12.22 -9.07 7.05
C VAL A 29 -10.87 -9.74 7.26
N ASN A 30 -10.31 -10.37 6.23
CA ASN A 30 -9.00 -10.99 6.29
C ASN A 30 -7.88 -9.95 6.47
N ARG A 31 -8.00 -8.77 5.83
CA ARG A 31 -7.08 -7.65 6.03
C ARG A 31 -7.14 -7.09 7.45
N VAL A 32 -8.34 -6.88 7.98
CA VAL A 32 -8.54 -6.41 9.36
C VAL A 32 -8.05 -7.45 10.36
N ARG A 33 -8.27 -8.74 10.10
CA ARG A 33 -7.74 -9.83 10.94
C ARG A 33 -6.22 -9.92 10.91
N ALA A 34 -5.60 -9.80 9.74
CA ALA A 34 -4.15 -9.78 9.60
C ALA A 34 -3.55 -8.57 10.37
N TYR A 35 -4.21 -7.42 10.25
CA TYR A 35 -3.83 -6.21 10.97
C TYR A 35 -4.03 -6.33 12.50
N ALA A 36 -5.16 -6.92 12.95
CA ALA A 36 -5.51 -7.04 14.37
C ALA A 36 -4.79 -8.20 15.08
N LYS A 37 -4.35 -9.25 14.37
CA LYS A 37 -3.57 -10.36 14.93
C LYS A 37 -2.12 -10.02 15.25
N SER A 38 -1.62 -8.92 14.72
CA SER A 38 -0.24 -8.50 14.89
C SER A 38 -0.07 -7.69 16.19
N ASP A 39 -0.25 -8.35 17.35
CA ASP A 39 0.10 -7.76 18.65
C ASP A 39 1.60 -7.41 18.75
N LYS A 40 2.43 -8.03 17.95
CA LYS A 40 3.83 -7.66 17.67
C LYS A 40 4.15 -8.12 16.23
N PRO A 41 4.17 -7.23 15.24
CA PRO A 41 4.61 -7.61 13.91
C PRO A 41 6.02 -8.17 13.99
N VAL A 42 6.18 -9.41 13.53
CA VAL A 42 7.51 -10.02 13.42
C VAL A 42 8.22 -9.34 12.27
N ARG A 43 9.10 -8.41 12.59
CA ARG A 43 9.89 -7.71 11.59
C ARG A 43 11.07 -8.57 11.17
N GLU A 44 11.14 -8.87 9.90
CA GLU A 44 12.23 -9.59 9.27
C GLU A 44 12.72 -8.90 8.00
N ALA A 45 13.79 -9.41 7.41
CA ALA A 45 14.27 -8.91 6.11
C ALA A 45 13.32 -9.39 5.01
N VAL A 46 12.57 -8.48 4.40
CA VAL A 46 11.55 -8.77 3.38
C VAL A 46 11.93 -8.09 2.07
N SER A 47 11.90 -8.86 0.97
CA SER A 47 12.08 -8.32 -0.37
C SER A 47 10.82 -7.56 -0.83
N LEU A 48 10.99 -6.26 -1.10
CA LEU A 48 9.92 -5.41 -1.64
C LEU A 48 9.50 -5.85 -3.04
N VAL A 49 10.44 -6.43 -3.80
CA VAL A 49 10.19 -7.00 -5.13
C VAL A 49 9.25 -8.20 -5.04
N GLU A 50 9.53 -9.12 -4.12
CA GLU A 50 8.69 -10.32 -3.95
C GLU A 50 7.30 -9.96 -3.42
N ALA A 51 7.17 -8.99 -2.52
CA ALA A 51 5.89 -8.48 -2.07
C ALA A 51 5.07 -7.92 -3.25
N ALA A 52 5.69 -7.12 -4.13
CA ALA A 52 5.04 -6.60 -5.33
C ALA A 52 4.66 -7.71 -6.33
N ARG A 53 5.55 -8.69 -6.54
CA ARG A 53 5.28 -9.84 -7.42
C ARG A 53 4.14 -10.70 -6.90
N LYS A 54 4.06 -10.94 -5.59
CA LYS A 54 2.98 -11.70 -4.97
C LYS A 54 1.65 -10.98 -5.14
N ALA A 55 1.59 -9.69 -4.85
CA ALA A 55 0.41 -8.87 -5.07
C ALA A 55 -0.07 -8.90 -6.54
N LEU A 56 0.86 -8.85 -7.49
CA LEU A 56 0.56 -8.99 -8.91
C LEU A 56 -0.06 -10.33 -9.25
N ARG A 57 0.51 -11.43 -8.78
CA ARG A 57 -0.02 -12.77 -9.03
C ARG A 57 -1.46 -12.94 -8.54
N GLU A 58 -1.81 -12.29 -7.43
CA GLU A 58 -3.16 -12.37 -6.86
C GLU A 58 -4.18 -11.48 -7.59
N LEU A 59 -3.72 -10.37 -8.17
CA LEU A 59 -4.61 -9.37 -8.78
C LEU A 59 -4.77 -9.53 -10.29
N THR A 60 -3.83 -10.19 -10.97
CA THR A 60 -3.82 -10.21 -12.44
C THR A 60 -4.31 -11.52 -13.01
N THR A 61 -5.54 -11.52 -13.47
CA THR A 61 -6.06 -12.48 -14.45
C THR A 61 -6.01 -11.96 -15.89
N THR A 62 -5.73 -10.67 -16.11
CA THR A 62 -5.73 -10.01 -17.43
C THR A 62 -4.52 -9.09 -17.60
N GLY A 63 -3.75 -9.32 -18.67
CA GLY A 63 -2.43 -8.76 -18.95
C GLY A 63 -2.34 -7.27 -19.31
N ARG A 64 -2.91 -6.38 -18.53
CA ARG A 64 -2.80 -4.91 -18.73
C ARG A 64 -1.78 -4.24 -17.81
N TRP A 65 -0.67 -4.89 -17.55
CA TRP A 65 0.36 -4.34 -16.68
C TRP A 65 1.76 -4.62 -17.24
N HIS A 66 2.68 -3.73 -16.97
CA HIS A 66 4.11 -3.94 -17.16
C HIS A 66 4.82 -3.81 -15.82
N ALA A 67 5.59 -4.84 -15.46
CA ALA A 67 6.55 -4.72 -14.36
C ALA A 67 7.87 -4.24 -14.95
N ALA A 68 8.25 -3.00 -14.68
CA ALA A 68 9.60 -2.55 -14.95
C ALA A 68 10.56 -3.23 -13.98
N ALA A 69 11.71 -3.69 -14.47
CA ALA A 69 12.69 -4.44 -13.71
C ALA A 69 13.07 -3.69 -12.42
N ALA A 70 12.78 -4.32 -11.30
CA ALA A 70 13.39 -3.94 -10.05
C ALA A 70 14.88 -4.22 -10.13
N ARG A 71 15.71 -3.37 -9.53
CA ARG A 71 17.04 -3.82 -9.11
C ARG A 71 16.82 -4.99 -8.16
N GLU A 72 17.52 -6.07 -8.44
CA GLU A 72 17.45 -7.26 -7.63
C GLU A 72 17.72 -6.89 -6.16
N ASP A 73 16.86 -7.41 -5.29
CA ASP A 73 17.08 -7.49 -3.84
C ASP A 73 16.98 -6.20 -2.99
N VAL A 74 15.98 -5.37 -3.23
CA VAL A 74 15.65 -4.27 -2.30
C VAL A 74 14.94 -4.83 -1.08
N GLN A 75 15.65 -4.95 0.06
CA GLN A 75 15.12 -5.48 1.31
C GLN A 75 14.75 -4.40 2.30
N CYS A 76 13.68 -4.64 3.07
CA CYS A 76 13.18 -3.78 4.12
C CYS A 76 12.99 -4.58 5.41
N LEU A 77 13.06 -3.92 6.56
CA LEU A 77 12.73 -4.52 7.85
C LEU A 77 11.22 -4.35 8.10
N ALA A 78 10.44 -5.40 7.82
CA ALA A 78 8.98 -5.32 7.88
C ALA A 78 8.36 -6.70 8.17
N ASP A 79 7.05 -6.71 8.43
CA ASP A 79 6.25 -7.93 8.36
C ASP A 79 5.91 -8.20 6.87
N PRO A 80 6.13 -9.42 6.34
CA PRO A 80 5.84 -9.77 4.96
C PRO A 80 4.41 -9.45 4.54
N LEU A 81 3.42 -9.74 5.40
CA LEU A 81 2.01 -9.47 5.12
C LEU A 81 1.73 -7.97 5.00
N GLU A 82 2.43 -7.14 5.74
CA GLU A 82 2.27 -5.69 5.67
C GLU A 82 2.75 -5.13 4.33
N LEU A 83 3.91 -5.56 3.84
CA LEU A 83 4.40 -5.14 2.52
C LEU A 83 3.53 -5.66 1.40
N GLU A 84 3.02 -6.90 1.50
CA GLU A 84 2.05 -7.43 0.55
C GLU A 84 0.76 -6.60 0.52
N LEU A 85 0.24 -6.20 1.69
CA LEU A 85 -0.94 -5.35 1.79
C LEU A 85 -0.71 -3.97 1.17
N VAL A 86 0.45 -3.37 1.38
CA VAL A 86 0.84 -2.10 0.73
C VAL A 86 0.83 -2.27 -0.78
N ALA A 87 1.57 -3.26 -1.30
CA ALA A 87 1.66 -3.50 -2.74
C ALA A 87 0.29 -3.79 -3.36
N MET A 88 -0.49 -4.68 -2.73
CA MET A 88 -1.83 -5.06 -3.20
C MET A 88 -2.78 -3.86 -3.30
N ASN A 89 -2.80 -2.99 -2.27
CA ASN A 89 -3.67 -1.83 -2.29
C ASN A 89 -3.29 -0.82 -3.38
N LEU A 90 -1.99 -0.56 -3.56
CA LEU A 90 -1.52 0.38 -4.58
C LEU A 90 -1.76 -0.15 -5.99
N ILE A 91 -1.41 -1.40 -6.26
CA ILE A 91 -1.59 -2.04 -7.56
C ILE A 91 -3.07 -2.16 -7.91
N LYS A 92 -3.91 -2.59 -6.96
CA LYS A 92 -5.36 -2.67 -7.16
C LYS A 92 -5.97 -1.31 -7.49
N ASN A 93 -5.60 -0.24 -6.77
CA ASN A 93 -6.09 1.09 -7.05
C ASN A 93 -5.69 1.58 -8.46
N ALA A 94 -4.48 1.25 -8.90
CA ALA A 94 -4.00 1.58 -10.24
C ALA A 94 -4.75 0.81 -11.34
N LEU A 95 -4.99 -0.50 -11.13
CA LEU A 95 -5.78 -1.33 -12.07
C LEU A 95 -7.23 -0.85 -12.18
N GLU A 96 -7.85 -0.51 -11.04
CA GLU A 96 -9.21 0.06 -11.03
C GLU A 96 -9.28 1.43 -11.74
N ALA A 97 -8.22 2.24 -11.66
CA ALA A 97 -8.16 3.54 -12.34
C ALA A 97 -8.12 3.44 -13.86
N VAL A 98 -7.65 2.33 -14.39
CA VAL A 98 -7.60 2.07 -15.85
C VAL A 98 -8.70 1.12 -16.32
N GLU A 99 -9.60 0.69 -15.44
CA GLU A 99 -10.73 -0.14 -15.80
C GLU A 99 -11.64 0.59 -16.79
N GLY A 100 -11.94 -0.04 -17.94
CA GLY A 100 -12.70 0.59 -19.01
C GLY A 100 -11.92 1.61 -19.87
N PHE A 101 -10.66 1.89 -19.57
CA PHE A 101 -9.81 2.77 -20.36
C PHE A 101 -9.11 1.96 -21.47
N PRO A 102 -9.36 2.24 -22.78
CA PRO A 102 -8.94 1.34 -23.87
C PRO A 102 -7.42 1.08 -23.94
N ALA A 103 -6.61 2.10 -23.65
CA ALA A 103 -5.16 2.04 -23.61
C ALA A 103 -4.61 2.00 -22.16
N GLY A 104 -5.44 1.54 -21.22
CA GLY A 104 -5.09 1.53 -19.80
C GLY A 104 -3.91 0.61 -19.50
N MET A 105 -2.90 1.15 -18.83
CA MET A 105 -1.66 0.48 -18.46
C MET A 105 -1.28 0.80 -17.02
N VAL A 106 -0.73 -0.18 -16.32
CA VAL A 106 -0.14 -0.02 -15.00
C VAL A 106 1.32 -0.42 -15.06
N ASN A 107 2.20 0.47 -14.62
CA ASN A 107 3.63 0.21 -14.48
C ASN A 107 4.00 0.11 -13.01
N ILE A 108 4.79 -0.91 -12.66
CA ILE A 108 5.23 -1.15 -11.30
C ILE A 108 6.76 -1.25 -11.30
N ALA A 109 7.40 -0.46 -10.46
CA ALA A 109 8.84 -0.46 -10.31
C ALA A 109 9.21 -0.49 -8.84
N VAL A 110 10.31 -1.19 -8.52
CA VAL A 110 10.96 -1.14 -7.21
C VAL A 110 12.36 -0.60 -7.42
N SER A 111 12.77 0.36 -6.61
CA SER A 111 14.09 0.95 -6.67
C SER A 111 14.64 1.22 -5.27
N GLU A 112 15.95 1.39 -5.20
CA GLU A 112 16.63 1.88 -4.00
C GLU A 112 17.34 3.20 -4.31
N HIS A 113 17.16 4.19 -3.44
CA HIS A 113 17.88 5.45 -3.53
C HIS A 113 18.16 6.03 -2.15
N ASN A 114 19.44 6.31 -1.87
CA ASN A 114 19.89 6.92 -0.61
C ASN A 114 19.39 6.20 0.66
N GLY A 115 19.45 4.87 0.68
CA GLY A 115 18.99 4.04 1.80
C GLY A 115 17.48 4.01 1.96
N LYS A 116 16.73 4.35 0.90
CA LYS A 116 15.28 4.25 0.82
C LYS A 116 14.90 3.27 -0.27
N ALA A 117 14.03 2.34 0.08
CA ALA A 117 13.34 1.46 -0.84
C ALA A 117 12.07 2.16 -1.33
N GLU A 118 11.78 2.11 -2.61
CA GLU A 118 10.63 2.75 -3.23
C GLU A 118 9.85 1.74 -4.08
N LEU A 119 8.55 1.60 -3.77
CA LEU A 119 7.59 0.94 -4.65
C LEU A 119 6.82 2.02 -5.39
N THR A 120 7.04 2.11 -6.69
CA THR A 120 6.36 3.04 -7.59
C THR A 120 5.29 2.29 -8.38
N VAL A 121 4.06 2.76 -8.31
CA VAL A 121 2.93 2.25 -9.09
C VAL A 121 2.37 3.41 -9.90
N LEU A 122 2.48 3.30 -11.22
CA LEU A 122 2.00 4.29 -12.18
C LEU A 122 0.79 3.74 -12.93
N ASN A 123 -0.18 4.57 -13.19
CA ASN A 123 -1.22 4.27 -14.17
C ASN A 123 -1.38 5.43 -15.14
N ASN A 124 -1.81 5.14 -16.36
CA ASN A 124 -2.12 6.12 -17.40
C ASN A 124 -3.64 6.33 -17.57
N GLY A 125 -4.40 6.20 -16.49
CA GLY A 125 -5.83 6.43 -16.48
C GLY A 125 -6.22 7.88 -16.78
N PRO A 126 -7.48 8.26 -16.52
CA PRO A 126 -7.95 9.63 -16.71
C PRO A 126 -7.11 10.65 -15.95
N ALA A 127 -7.13 11.90 -16.43
CA ALA A 127 -6.47 13.01 -15.74
C ALA A 127 -7.01 13.18 -14.31
N VAL A 128 -6.10 13.39 -13.37
CA VAL A 128 -6.42 13.54 -11.95
C VAL A 128 -6.34 15.02 -11.59
N PRO A 129 -7.43 15.62 -11.05
CA PRO A 129 -7.43 17.01 -10.61
C PRO A 129 -6.39 17.27 -9.52
N SER A 130 -5.77 18.47 -9.53
CA SER A 130 -4.77 18.89 -8.53
C SER A 130 -5.31 18.80 -7.10
N GLU A 131 -6.54 19.24 -6.89
CA GLU A 131 -7.20 19.23 -5.58
C GLU A 131 -7.36 17.79 -5.02
N LEU A 132 -7.55 16.81 -5.92
CA LEU A 132 -7.58 15.41 -5.50
C LEU A 132 -6.20 14.92 -5.11
N VAL A 133 -5.15 15.31 -5.84
CA VAL A 133 -3.75 14.95 -5.52
C VAL A 133 -3.34 15.58 -4.18
N GLU A 134 -3.68 16.85 -3.94
CA GLU A 134 -3.44 17.52 -2.66
C GLU A 134 -4.12 16.78 -1.52
N ARG A 135 -5.39 16.42 -1.66
CA ARG A 135 -6.13 15.60 -0.68
C ARG A 135 -5.52 14.23 -0.47
N LEU A 136 -5.02 13.58 -1.54
CA LEU A 136 -4.32 12.30 -1.43
C LEU A 136 -2.99 12.45 -0.71
N ASN A 137 -2.32 13.58 -0.74
CA ASN A 137 -1.07 13.84 -0.03
C ASN A 137 -1.31 14.41 1.39
N ASP A 138 -2.49 14.93 1.67
CA ASP A 138 -2.83 15.44 3.00
C ASP A 138 -3.03 14.27 3.98
N ARG A 139 -2.26 14.30 5.07
CA ARG A 139 -2.35 13.30 6.15
C ARG A 139 -3.67 13.39 6.92
N ALA A 140 -4.26 14.58 7.02
CA ALA A 140 -5.50 14.81 7.74
C ALA A 140 -6.74 14.33 6.98
N ALA A 141 -6.67 14.21 5.65
CA ALA A 141 -7.78 13.78 4.79
C ALA A 141 -8.04 12.27 4.78
N SER A 142 -7.48 11.52 5.73
CA SER A 142 -7.64 10.07 5.85
C SER A 142 -9.10 9.72 6.15
N GLY A 143 -9.84 9.23 5.15
CA GLY A 143 -11.22 8.74 5.33
C GLY A 143 -12.24 9.13 4.28
N SER A 144 -11.97 10.11 3.41
CA SER A 144 -12.90 10.46 2.34
C SER A 144 -12.58 9.72 1.04
N SER A 145 -13.17 8.56 0.85
CA SER A 145 -13.18 7.90 -0.46
C SER A 145 -14.11 8.65 -1.41
N SER A 146 -13.58 9.14 -2.53
CA SER A 146 -14.39 9.69 -3.63
C SER A 146 -15.06 8.60 -4.48
N LYS A 147 -14.76 7.33 -4.24
CA LYS A 147 -15.33 6.20 -4.98
C LYS A 147 -16.66 5.75 -4.37
N LYS A 148 -17.72 5.75 -5.16
CA LYS A 148 -19.07 5.23 -4.80
C LYS A 148 -19.08 3.76 -4.39
N SER A 149 -17.99 3.00 -4.52
CA SER A 149 -17.94 1.55 -4.28
C SER A 149 -16.81 1.06 -3.38
N GLY A 150 -15.99 1.93 -2.78
CA GLY A 150 -14.89 1.53 -1.91
C GLY A 150 -14.98 2.18 -0.53
N LEU A 151 -14.71 1.43 0.54
CA LEU A 151 -14.73 1.91 1.92
C LEU A 151 -13.63 2.92 2.25
N GLY A 152 -12.79 3.32 1.29
CA GLY A 152 -11.68 4.26 1.51
C GLY A 152 -10.57 3.76 2.45
N LEU A 153 -10.70 2.53 2.94
CA LEU A 153 -9.79 1.96 3.94
C LEU A 153 -8.42 1.57 3.39
N GLY A 154 -8.30 1.34 2.07
CA GLY A 154 -7.06 0.84 1.47
C GLY A 154 -5.87 1.79 1.67
N LEU A 155 -6.04 3.06 1.39
CA LEU A 155 -4.98 4.06 1.53
C LEU A 155 -4.68 4.41 2.99
N SER A 156 -5.67 4.39 3.88
CA SER A 156 -5.43 4.59 5.31
C SER A 156 -4.60 3.45 5.91
N ILE A 157 -4.86 2.20 5.49
CA ILE A 157 -4.05 1.04 5.88
C ILE A 157 -2.62 1.19 5.34
N VAL A 158 -2.45 1.54 4.06
CA VAL A 158 -1.13 1.77 3.46
C VAL A 158 -0.35 2.83 4.25
N ARG A 159 -0.96 3.96 4.57
CA ARG A 159 -0.33 5.03 5.35
C ARG A 159 0.09 4.55 6.73
N SER A 160 -0.82 3.92 7.46
CA SER A 160 -0.55 3.42 8.80
C SER A 160 0.61 2.41 8.82
N ILE A 161 0.67 1.50 7.85
CA ILE A 161 1.78 0.55 7.72
C ILE A 161 3.08 1.29 7.42
N LEU A 162 3.10 2.16 6.41
CA LEU A 162 4.31 2.87 6.00
C LEU A 162 4.83 3.78 7.12
N GLU A 163 3.96 4.52 7.83
CA GLU A 163 4.35 5.37 8.96
C GLU A 163 4.99 4.56 10.08
N ARG A 164 4.45 3.40 10.43
CA ARG A 164 5.02 2.50 11.43
C ARG A 164 6.38 1.93 11.01
N LEU A 165 6.61 1.77 9.71
CA LEU A 165 7.89 1.34 9.13
C LEU A 165 8.87 2.51 8.92
N GLY A 166 8.52 3.73 9.31
CA GLY A 166 9.34 4.93 9.10
C GLY A 166 9.33 5.43 7.65
N GLY A 167 8.33 5.02 6.89
CA GLY A 167 8.13 5.38 5.49
C GLY A 167 7.01 6.39 5.27
N ARG A 168 6.65 6.56 4.00
CA ARG A 168 5.54 7.42 3.57
C ARG A 168 5.04 7.03 2.19
N ILE A 169 3.86 7.55 1.82
CA ILE A 169 3.34 7.51 0.45
C ILE A 169 3.16 8.92 -0.09
N THR A 170 3.46 9.09 -1.37
CA THR A 170 3.23 10.33 -2.12
C THR A 170 2.52 10.04 -3.43
N PHE A 171 1.70 10.99 -3.87
CA PHE A 171 0.95 10.90 -5.12
C PHE A 171 1.29 12.08 -6.01
N THR A 172 1.40 11.84 -7.31
CA THR A 172 1.68 12.88 -8.33
C THR A 172 0.83 12.61 -9.57
N ALA A 173 0.11 13.63 -10.05
CA ALA A 173 -0.59 13.53 -11.33
C ALA A 173 0.42 13.49 -12.48
N LEU A 174 0.15 12.67 -13.49
CA LEU A 174 0.99 12.57 -14.68
C LEU A 174 0.50 13.54 -15.77
N ALA A 175 1.42 14.17 -16.49
CA ALA A 175 1.10 15.16 -17.52
C ALA A 175 0.22 14.62 -18.66
N GLY A 176 0.31 13.31 -18.95
CA GLY A 176 -0.51 12.62 -19.97
C GLY A 176 -1.81 12.01 -19.43
N GLY A 177 -2.17 12.28 -18.18
CA GLY A 177 -3.24 11.59 -17.45
C GLY A 177 -2.72 10.45 -16.60
N GLY A 178 -3.53 10.07 -15.58
CA GLY A 178 -3.16 9.04 -14.62
C GLY A 178 -2.45 9.57 -13.38
N LEU A 179 -1.97 8.66 -12.57
CA LEU A 179 -1.40 8.92 -11.25
C LEU A 179 -0.17 8.07 -10.98
N ALA A 180 0.83 8.68 -10.38
CA ALA A 180 1.96 8.01 -9.75
C ALA A 180 1.68 7.89 -8.25
N ALA A 181 1.78 6.69 -7.69
CA ALA A 181 1.81 6.43 -6.26
C ALA A 181 3.18 5.88 -5.89
N VAL A 182 3.90 6.55 -4.99
CA VAL A 182 5.26 6.17 -4.56
C VAL A 182 5.24 5.89 -3.07
N ALA A 183 5.35 4.62 -2.69
CA ALA A 183 5.56 4.20 -1.32
C ALA A 183 7.07 4.11 -1.05
N THR A 184 7.54 4.87 -0.06
CA THR A 184 8.95 4.94 0.32
C THR A 184 9.10 4.44 1.75
N LEU A 185 10.10 3.59 2.00
CA LEU A 185 10.44 3.09 3.35
C LEU A 185 11.97 2.91 3.48
N PRO A 186 12.51 2.84 4.71
CA PRO A 186 13.92 2.57 4.90
C PRO A 186 14.31 1.21 4.34
N THR A 187 15.47 1.11 3.69
CA THR A 187 16.07 -0.19 3.39
C THR A 187 16.43 -0.93 4.68
N LEU A 188 16.62 -2.24 4.60
CA LEU A 188 17.06 -3.06 5.74
C LEU A 188 18.30 -2.47 6.41
N ALA A 189 19.34 -2.13 5.63
CA ALA A 189 20.57 -1.54 6.14
C ALA A 189 20.33 -0.23 6.89
N ARG A 190 19.49 0.63 6.34
CA ARG A 190 19.12 1.91 6.97
C ARG A 190 18.30 1.73 8.24
N ALA A 191 17.34 0.79 8.23
CA ALA A 191 16.52 0.49 9.40
C ALA A 191 17.37 -0.03 10.56
N LEU A 192 18.30 -0.94 10.31
CA LEU A 192 19.22 -1.47 11.31
C LEU A 192 20.13 -0.39 11.89
N SER A 193 20.68 0.50 11.03
CA SER A 193 21.50 1.62 11.51
C SER A 193 20.75 2.57 12.41
N LEU A 194 19.48 2.87 12.10
CA LEU A 194 18.62 3.72 12.93
C LEU A 194 18.31 3.07 14.29
N HIS A 195 18.09 1.75 14.31
CA HIS A 195 17.84 1.00 15.53
C HIS A 195 19.05 1.03 16.47
N GLN A 196 20.24 0.73 15.96
CA GLN A 196 21.50 0.79 16.73
C GLN A 196 21.78 2.18 17.29
N ALA A 197 21.52 3.23 16.51
CA ALA A 197 21.69 4.61 16.98
C ALA A 197 20.73 4.96 18.13
N ALA A 198 19.48 4.46 18.07
CA ALA A 198 18.50 4.67 19.13
C ALA A 198 18.87 3.93 20.43
N GLU A 199 19.36 2.69 20.33
CA GLU A 199 19.81 1.91 21.48
C GLU A 199 21.04 2.54 22.16
N GLY A 200 22.02 2.99 21.38
CA GLY A 200 23.21 3.69 21.88
C GLY A 200 22.85 4.98 22.63
N THR A 201 21.85 5.71 22.15
CA THR A 201 21.36 6.94 22.81
C THR A 201 20.64 6.64 24.12
N ALA A 202 19.85 5.58 24.16
CA ALA A 202 19.13 5.15 25.37
C ALA A 202 20.10 4.70 26.46
N GLN A 203 21.13 3.90 26.13
CA GLN A 203 22.18 3.46 27.07
C GLN A 203 23.00 4.64 27.61
N ALA A 204 23.32 5.63 26.76
CA ALA A 204 24.04 6.82 27.20
C ALA A 204 23.20 7.71 28.15
N ALA A 205 21.88 7.76 27.97
CA ALA A 205 20.98 8.48 28.87
C ALA A 205 20.88 7.80 30.24
N GLU A 206 20.74 6.48 30.25
CA GLU A 206 20.66 5.67 31.47
C GLU A 206 21.97 5.73 32.31
N ALA A 207 23.13 5.68 31.64
CA ALA A 207 24.42 5.84 32.29
C ALA A 207 24.60 7.22 32.94
N LYS A 208 24.05 8.28 32.35
CA LYS A 208 24.05 9.64 32.93
C LYS A 208 23.16 9.77 34.15
N GLU A 209 22.00 9.12 34.19
CA GLU A 209 21.12 9.13 35.36
C GLU A 209 21.74 8.40 36.54
N ILE A 210 22.35 7.24 36.32
CA ILE A 210 23.04 6.45 37.36
C ILE A 210 24.26 7.24 37.92
N GLY A 211 25.03 7.89 37.06
CA GLY A 211 26.17 8.71 37.47
C GLY A 211 25.80 9.97 38.28
N ASN A 212 24.61 10.51 38.09
CA ASN A 212 24.09 11.66 38.86
C ASN A 212 23.46 11.24 40.22
N SER A 213 22.88 10.04 40.30
CA SER A 213 22.31 9.50 41.54
C SER A 213 23.36 9.06 42.54
N SER A 214 24.60 8.83 42.12
CA SER A 214 25.73 8.39 43.00
C SER A 214 26.51 9.55 43.61
N LYS A 215 26.15 10.81 43.35
CA LYS A 215 26.82 12.02 43.85
C LYS A 215 26.02 12.82 44.87
N ASN A 216 24.85 12.33 45.27
CA ASN A 216 24.04 12.85 46.37
C ASN A 216 24.05 11.83 47.54
#